data_aa23706c75168011d2d613114b851bf3
#
_entry.id   aa23706c75168011d2d613114b851bf3
#
_cell.length_a   1.000
_cell.length_b   1.000
_cell.length_c   1.000
_cell.angle_alpha   90.00
_cell.angle_beta   90.00
_cell.angle_gamma   90.00
#
_symmetry.space_group_name_H-M   'P 1'
#
loop_
_entity.id
_entity.type
_entity.pdbx_description
1 polymer ?
#
loop_
_entity_poly.entity_id
_entity_poly.type
_entity_poly.pdbx_seq_one_letter_code
_entity_poly.pdbx_strand_id
1 'polypeptide(L)'
;MNATIIRAIGYVRVSTEEQAREGVSIEAQEERITAMATAKGWDLIEIIKDPGYSGKNLSRPGIKNLIDSCRRGTVNVVIVNKVDRLTRRQKDLWYLLEDVFYKSQVGFVSVTEAFDSTTAAGTAFLGMIGVFAQLERDLVSERTREALNHKRAKGEWVGRTPTGFRINEEGRLEADPEALKMIARAKRLKREGASFGSISRALEMPKTTIYRLINDNLRNRKHNYLNTITN
;
A
#
# COMPACT_ATOMS: atom_id res chain seq x y z
N MET A 1 4.48 -0.63 42.79
CA MET A 1 4.62 -0.58 41.33
C MET A 1 3.25 -0.89 40.75
N ASN A 2 2.58 0.09 40.11
CA ASN A 2 1.31 -0.18 39.46
C ASN A 2 1.61 -1.06 38.23
N ALA A 3 1.20 -2.31 38.27
CA ALA A 3 1.27 -3.19 37.11
C ALA A 3 0.45 -2.54 35.96
N THR A 4 1.07 -2.22 34.84
CA THR A 4 0.37 -1.71 33.68
C THR A 4 -0.57 -2.79 33.19
N ILE A 5 -1.89 -2.54 33.26
CA ILE A 5 -2.90 -3.49 32.78
C ILE A 5 -2.78 -3.58 31.26
N ILE A 6 -2.50 -4.77 30.75
CA ILE A 6 -2.42 -5.04 29.33
C ILE A 6 -3.84 -5.19 28.79
N ARG A 7 -4.24 -4.28 27.90
CA ARG A 7 -5.56 -4.28 27.24
C ARG A 7 -5.51 -5.16 26.00
N ALA A 8 -6.27 -6.23 25.99
CA ALA A 8 -6.38 -7.17 24.89
C ALA A 8 -7.66 -6.95 24.09
N ILE A 9 -7.60 -7.18 22.79
CA ILE A 9 -8.76 -7.26 21.92
C ILE A 9 -8.76 -8.61 21.21
N GLY A 10 -9.92 -9.28 21.22
CA GLY A 10 -10.12 -10.52 20.51
C GLY A 10 -10.62 -10.23 19.06
N TYR A 11 -10.25 -11.10 18.12
CA TYR A 11 -10.85 -11.07 16.80
C TYR A 11 -11.30 -12.45 16.36
N VAL A 12 -12.56 -12.56 15.94
CA VAL A 12 -13.17 -13.78 15.47
C VAL A 12 -13.80 -13.60 14.09
N ARG A 13 -13.73 -14.64 13.29
CA ARG A 13 -14.32 -14.66 11.95
C ARG A 13 -14.77 -16.07 11.57
N VAL A 14 -15.91 -16.14 10.94
CA VAL A 14 -16.41 -17.39 10.34
C VAL A 14 -17.04 -17.04 8.99
N SER A 15 -16.67 -17.72 7.92
CA SER A 15 -17.39 -17.63 6.65
C SER A 15 -18.59 -18.58 6.64
N THR A 16 -19.57 -18.32 5.78
CA THR A 16 -20.74 -19.20 5.61
C THR A 16 -20.35 -20.63 5.22
N GLU A 17 -19.28 -20.80 4.44
CA GLU A 17 -18.75 -22.11 4.06
C GLU A 17 -18.08 -22.84 5.23
N GLU A 18 -17.37 -22.11 6.10
CA GLU A 18 -16.71 -22.69 7.27
C GLU A 18 -17.70 -23.11 8.35
N GLN A 19 -18.78 -22.34 8.54
CA GLN A 19 -19.88 -22.74 9.44
C GLN A 19 -20.49 -24.05 9.02
N ALA A 20 -20.67 -24.27 7.71
CA ALA A 20 -21.25 -25.48 7.17
C ALA A 20 -20.32 -26.72 7.21
N ARG A 21 -18.98 -26.52 7.13
CA ARG A 21 -18.01 -27.62 6.99
C ARG A 21 -17.31 -28.02 8.27
N GLU A 22 -16.89 -27.05 9.09
CA GLU A 22 -15.93 -27.30 10.18
C GLU A 22 -16.57 -27.26 11.58
N GLY A 23 -17.86 -26.90 11.69
CA GLY A 23 -18.52 -26.75 12.99
C GLY A 23 -17.86 -25.77 13.95
N VAL A 24 -16.91 -24.95 13.44
CA VAL A 24 -16.19 -23.96 14.25
C VAL A 24 -17.10 -22.75 14.42
N SER A 25 -17.76 -22.67 15.55
CA SER A 25 -18.61 -21.55 15.90
C SER A 25 -17.80 -20.33 16.33
N ILE A 26 -18.40 -19.15 16.23
CA ILE A 26 -17.85 -17.91 16.76
C ILE A 26 -17.65 -18.05 18.28
N GLU A 27 -18.61 -18.67 18.94
CA GLU A 27 -18.61 -18.89 20.39
C GLU A 27 -17.40 -19.70 20.87
N ALA A 28 -17.06 -20.78 20.18
CA ALA A 28 -15.86 -21.57 20.50
C ALA A 28 -14.56 -20.79 20.32
N GLN A 29 -14.50 -19.85 19.37
CA GLN A 29 -13.36 -18.97 19.21
C GLN A 29 -13.31 -17.96 20.37
N GLU A 30 -14.44 -17.38 20.75
CA GLU A 30 -14.55 -16.43 21.87
C GLU A 30 -14.10 -17.06 23.19
N GLU A 31 -14.56 -18.28 23.50
CA GLU A 31 -14.14 -19.02 24.69
C GLU A 31 -12.63 -19.21 24.75
N ARG A 32 -12.00 -19.62 23.66
CA ARG A 32 -10.54 -19.81 23.61
C ARG A 32 -9.77 -18.51 23.78
N ILE A 33 -10.24 -17.42 23.15
CA ILE A 33 -9.63 -16.09 23.27
C ILE A 33 -9.77 -15.58 24.71
N THR A 34 -10.96 -15.73 25.30
CA THR A 34 -11.22 -15.35 26.70
C THR A 34 -10.35 -16.15 27.68
N ALA A 35 -10.27 -17.46 27.49
CA ALA A 35 -9.41 -18.32 28.29
C ALA A 35 -7.93 -17.91 28.19
N MET A 36 -7.44 -17.58 27.00
CA MET A 36 -6.07 -17.10 26.79
C MET A 36 -5.84 -15.77 27.51
N ALA A 37 -6.72 -14.78 27.35
CA ALA A 37 -6.62 -13.49 28.02
C ALA A 37 -6.59 -13.65 29.55
N THR A 38 -7.48 -14.49 30.08
CA THR A 38 -7.55 -14.80 31.52
C THR A 38 -6.26 -15.47 32.02
N ALA A 39 -5.75 -16.47 31.28
CA ALA A 39 -4.51 -17.17 31.63
C ALA A 39 -3.28 -16.25 31.68
N LYS A 40 -3.29 -15.20 30.81
CA LYS A 40 -2.24 -14.18 30.75
C LYS A 40 -2.45 -13.01 31.73
N GLY A 41 -3.58 -12.93 32.44
CA GLY A 41 -3.93 -11.80 33.29
C GLY A 41 -4.15 -10.49 32.52
N TRP A 42 -4.64 -10.56 31.27
CA TRP A 42 -4.91 -9.42 30.42
C TRP A 42 -6.38 -8.99 30.52
N ASP A 43 -6.62 -7.69 30.38
CA ASP A 43 -7.96 -7.11 30.33
C ASP A 43 -8.50 -7.23 28.88
N LEU A 44 -9.41 -8.17 28.66
CA LEU A 44 -10.08 -8.38 27.37
C LEU A 44 -11.20 -7.35 27.22
N ILE A 45 -10.90 -6.22 26.57
CA ILE A 45 -11.83 -5.08 26.47
C ILE A 45 -12.95 -5.30 25.45
N GLU A 46 -12.69 -6.08 24.37
CA GLU A 46 -13.64 -6.32 23.29
C GLU A 46 -13.27 -7.57 22.52
N ILE A 47 -14.27 -8.24 21.92
CA ILE A 47 -14.10 -9.24 20.86
C ILE A 47 -14.80 -8.75 19.59
N ILE A 48 -14.04 -8.38 18.59
CA ILE A 48 -14.53 -7.94 17.28
C ILE A 48 -14.93 -9.16 16.48
N LYS A 49 -16.12 -9.10 15.86
CA LYS A 49 -16.73 -10.20 15.10
C LYS A 49 -16.94 -9.81 13.64
N ASP A 50 -16.53 -10.69 12.73
CA ASP A 50 -16.82 -10.60 11.29
C ASP A 50 -17.58 -11.88 10.84
N PRO A 51 -18.86 -12.05 11.22
CA PRO A 51 -19.66 -13.23 10.83
C PRO A 51 -19.98 -13.18 9.33
N GLY A 52 -19.86 -14.33 8.64
CA GLY A 52 -20.18 -14.47 7.23
C GLY A 52 -19.12 -13.93 6.25
N TYR A 53 -18.05 -13.33 6.74
CA TYR A 53 -17.00 -12.79 5.89
C TYR A 53 -15.89 -13.80 5.60
N SER A 54 -15.38 -13.79 4.36
CA SER A 54 -14.22 -14.58 3.96
C SER A 54 -12.89 -13.94 4.39
N GLY A 55 -11.87 -14.76 4.72
CA GLY A 55 -10.50 -14.33 4.97
C GLY A 55 -9.69 -13.91 3.75
N LYS A 56 -10.33 -13.77 2.55
CA LYS A 56 -9.64 -13.48 1.28
C LYS A 56 -9.10 -12.04 1.15
N ASN A 57 -9.53 -11.10 1.95
CA ASN A 57 -9.07 -9.71 1.94
C ASN A 57 -9.30 -9.02 3.29
N LEU A 58 -8.79 -7.79 3.44
CA LEU A 58 -8.93 -6.96 4.65
C LEU A 58 -10.06 -5.91 4.53
N SER A 59 -11.02 -6.10 3.64
CA SER A 59 -12.09 -5.10 3.40
C SER A 59 -13.28 -5.23 4.37
N ARG A 60 -13.21 -6.14 5.34
CA ARG A 60 -14.25 -6.41 6.33
C ARG A 60 -14.36 -5.30 7.38
N PRO A 61 -15.56 -5.02 7.91
CA PRO A 61 -15.75 -3.97 8.93
C PRO A 61 -14.94 -4.24 10.21
N GLY A 62 -15.00 -5.46 10.74
CA GLY A 62 -14.32 -5.79 11.99
C GLY A 62 -12.80 -5.70 11.88
N ILE A 63 -12.18 -6.21 10.79
CA ILE A 63 -10.72 -6.09 10.62
C ILE A 63 -10.27 -4.64 10.47
N LYS A 64 -11.07 -3.76 9.84
CA LYS A 64 -10.79 -2.33 9.78
C LYS A 64 -10.84 -1.68 11.15
N ASN A 65 -11.86 -2.00 11.95
CA ASN A 65 -11.98 -1.53 13.32
C ASN A 65 -10.79 -2.00 14.18
N LEU A 66 -10.37 -3.26 14.03
CA LEU A 66 -9.18 -3.81 14.69
C LEU A 66 -7.91 -3.00 14.34
N ILE A 67 -7.67 -2.77 13.05
CA ILE A 67 -6.52 -1.99 12.56
C ILE A 67 -6.54 -0.57 13.15
N ASP A 68 -7.70 0.07 13.15
CA ASP A 68 -7.86 1.42 13.70
C ASP A 68 -7.63 1.46 15.20
N SER A 69 -8.07 0.46 15.95
CA SER A 69 -7.81 0.33 17.39
C SER A 69 -6.32 0.16 17.71
N CYS A 70 -5.61 -0.65 16.91
CA CYS A 70 -4.16 -0.78 17.04
C CYS A 70 -3.45 0.56 16.77
N ARG A 71 -3.79 1.24 15.69
CA ARG A 71 -3.16 2.50 15.29
C ARG A 71 -3.41 3.65 16.27
N ARG A 72 -4.58 3.65 16.93
CA ARG A 72 -4.90 4.63 17.99
C ARG A 72 -4.21 4.33 19.32
N GLY A 73 -3.54 3.20 19.47
CA GLY A 73 -2.91 2.82 20.72
C GLY A 73 -3.90 2.49 21.85
N THR A 74 -5.15 2.16 21.50
CA THR A 74 -6.18 1.82 22.49
C THR A 74 -6.02 0.41 23.06
N VAL A 75 -5.22 -0.44 22.39
CA VAL A 75 -4.96 -1.84 22.76
C VAL A 75 -3.47 -2.14 22.76
N ASN A 76 -3.07 -3.11 23.59
CA ASN A 76 -1.70 -3.57 23.70
C ASN A 76 -1.47 -4.92 23.03
N VAL A 77 -2.53 -5.72 22.87
CA VAL A 77 -2.44 -7.08 22.33
C VAL A 77 -3.70 -7.44 21.52
N VAL A 78 -3.50 -8.13 20.40
CA VAL A 78 -4.55 -8.75 19.60
C VAL A 78 -4.48 -10.27 19.78
N ILE A 79 -5.60 -10.90 20.10
CA ILE A 79 -5.71 -12.36 20.26
C ILE A 79 -6.65 -12.91 19.19
N VAL A 80 -6.20 -13.96 18.50
CA VAL A 80 -7.01 -14.72 17.56
C VAL A 80 -6.99 -16.21 17.92
N ASN A 81 -8.05 -16.93 17.57
CA ASN A 81 -8.03 -18.37 17.74
C ASN A 81 -7.01 -19.02 16.79
N LYS A 82 -6.92 -18.54 15.54
CA LYS A 82 -6.04 -19.05 14.51
C LYS A 82 -5.68 -17.94 13.51
N VAL A 83 -4.47 -17.97 12.96
CA VAL A 83 -3.95 -16.92 12.05
C VAL A 83 -4.86 -16.74 10.83
N ASP A 84 -5.44 -17.80 10.30
CA ASP A 84 -6.34 -17.76 9.15
C ASP A 84 -7.68 -17.03 9.43
N ARG A 85 -8.00 -16.75 10.68
CA ARG A 85 -9.12 -15.86 11.06
C ARG A 85 -8.83 -14.43 10.67
N LEU A 86 -7.56 -13.96 10.79
CA LEU A 86 -7.17 -12.64 10.32
C LEU A 86 -7.13 -12.57 8.80
N THR A 87 -6.46 -13.49 8.14
CA THR A 87 -6.37 -13.54 6.69
C THR A 87 -5.83 -14.89 6.22
N ARG A 88 -6.23 -15.29 5.01
CA ARG A 88 -5.67 -16.45 4.29
C ARG A 88 -4.64 -16.04 3.24
N ARG A 89 -4.41 -14.74 3.05
CA ARG A 89 -3.43 -14.22 2.10
C ARG A 89 -2.16 -13.85 2.82
N GLN A 90 -1.07 -14.46 2.42
CA GLN A 90 0.25 -14.20 3.01
C GLN A 90 0.62 -12.71 2.97
N LYS A 91 0.36 -12.02 1.86
CA LYS A 91 0.62 -10.57 1.74
C LYS A 91 -0.14 -9.75 2.79
N ASP A 92 -1.40 -10.09 3.05
CA ASP A 92 -2.22 -9.37 4.03
C ASP A 92 -1.76 -9.68 5.47
N LEU A 93 -1.27 -10.91 5.71
CA LEU A 93 -0.68 -11.28 7.01
C LEU A 93 0.58 -10.46 7.29
N TRP A 94 1.49 -10.37 6.31
CA TRP A 94 2.71 -9.57 6.44
C TRP A 94 2.39 -8.10 6.71
N TYR A 95 1.43 -7.53 5.98
CA TYR A 95 0.96 -6.16 6.24
C TYR A 95 0.44 -5.99 7.67
N LEU A 96 -0.37 -6.91 8.19
CA LEU A 96 -0.88 -6.84 9.56
C LEU A 96 0.24 -6.95 10.60
N LEU A 97 1.16 -7.90 10.42
CA LEU A 97 2.26 -8.10 11.37
C LEU A 97 3.25 -6.92 11.38
N GLU A 98 3.65 -6.41 10.22
CA GLU A 98 4.66 -5.36 10.09
C GLU A 98 4.06 -3.96 10.19
N ASP A 99 3.09 -3.63 9.33
CA ASP A 99 2.59 -2.26 9.20
C ASP A 99 1.54 -1.88 10.23
N VAL A 100 0.90 -2.88 10.86
CA VAL A 100 -0.10 -2.63 11.89
C VAL A 100 0.46 -2.97 13.27
N PHE A 101 0.74 -4.23 13.56
CA PHE A 101 1.06 -4.64 14.92
C PHE A 101 2.46 -4.17 15.35
N TYR A 102 3.49 -4.45 14.57
CA TYR A 102 4.86 -4.05 14.93
C TYR A 102 5.02 -2.53 15.02
N LYS A 103 4.54 -1.77 14.01
CA LYS A 103 4.64 -0.30 14.03
C LYS A 103 3.82 0.36 15.14
N SER A 104 2.69 -0.22 15.52
CA SER A 104 1.86 0.27 16.62
C SER A 104 2.29 -0.29 17.99
N GLN A 105 3.33 -1.12 18.02
CA GLN A 105 3.80 -1.79 19.24
C GLN A 105 2.70 -2.63 19.92
N VAL A 106 1.82 -3.23 19.14
CA VAL A 106 0.75 -4.10 19.59
C VAL A 106 1.19 -5.55 19.46
N GLY A 107 1.11 -6.31 20.54
CA GLY A 107 1.37 -7.74 20.56
C GLY A 107 0.33 -8.51 19.74
N PHE A 108 0.73 -9.64 19.19
CA PHE A 108 -0.15 -10.54 18.45
C PHE A 108 -0.02 -11.96 18.98
N VAL A 109 -1.17 -12.58 19.28
CA VAL A 109 -1.24 -13.94 19.83
C VAL A 109 -2.21 -14.78 19.02
N SER A 110 -1.76 -15.95 18.62
CA SER A 110 -2.59 -17.00 18.03
C SER A 110 -2.63 -18.21 18.95
N VAL A 111 -3.84 -18.58 19.37
CA VAL A 111 -4.05 -19.64 20.36
C VAL A 111 -3.66 -21.00 19.79
N THR A 112 -4.14 -21.31 18.57
CA THR A 112 -3.96 -22.65 17.98
C THR A 112 -2.51 -22.91 17.52
N GLU A 113 -1.85 -21.91 16.93
CA GLU A 113 -0.47 -22.03 16.49
C GLU A 113 0.54 -21.83 17.64
N ALA A 114 0.08 -21.59 18.85
CA ALA A 114 0.91 -21.30 20.04
C ALA A 114 1.93 -20.18 19.76
N PHE A 115 1.56 -19.21 18.94
CA PHE A 115 2.39 -18.06 18.61
C PHE A 115 2.05 -16.88 19.52
N ASP A 116 3.06 -16.29 20.14
CA ASP A 116 2.91 -15.17 21.06
C ASP A 116 4.04 -14.16 20.86
N SER A 117 3.75 -13.06 20.20
CA SER A 117 4.71 -11.99 19.92
C SER A 117 5.04 -11.13 21.15
N THR A 118 4.34 -11.32 22.27
CA THR A 118 4.64 -10.59 23.52
C THR A 118 5.82 -11.21 24.28
N THR A 119 6.24 -12.41 23.89
CA THR A 119 7.44 -13.07 24.41
C THR A 119 8.70 -12.55 23.73
N ALA A 120 9.86 -12.68 24.38
CA ALA A 120 11.14 -12.28 23.78
C ALA A 120 11.40 -13.00 22.45
N ALA A 121 11.10 -14.30 22.35
CA ALA A 121 11.24 -15.07 21.11
C ALA A 121 10.26 -14.59 20.03
N GLY A 122 9.00 -14.34 20.37
CA GLY A 122 8.00 -13.84 19.44
C GLY A 122 8.31 -12.42 18.96
N THR A 123 8.80 -11.54 19.85
CA THR A 123 9.26 -10.20 19.47
C THR A 123 10.45 -10.27 18.50
N ALA A 124 11.43 -11.13 18.78
CA ALA A 124 12.56 -11.35 17.88
C ALA A 124 12.12 -11.88 16.51
N PHE A 125 11.14 -12.79 16.49
CA PHE A 125 10.56 -13.32 15.25
C PHE A 125 9.87 -12.22 14.43
N LEU A 126 9.05 -11.35 15.07
CA LEU A 126 8.46 -10.19 14.37
C LEU A 126 9.53 -9.22 13.84
N GLY A 127 10.60 -9.01 14.60
CA GLY A 127 11.74 -8.22 14.13
C GLY A 127 12.39 -8.79 12.88
N MET A 128 12.62 -10.11 12.82
CA MET A 128 13.13 -10.78 11.63
C MET A 128 12.19 -10.64 10.42
N ILE A 129 10.89 -10.75 10.64
CA ILE A 129 9.88 -10.50 9.60
C ILE A 129 10.04 -9.10 9.00
N GLY A 130 10.18 -8.07 9.84
CA GLY A 130 10.40 -6.69 9.40
C GLY A 130 11.67 -6.54 8.55
N VAL A 131 12.76 -7.21 8.93
CA VAL A 131 14.02 -7.22 8.16
C VAL A 131 13.84 -7.90 6.79
N PHE A 132 13.16 -9.05 6.74
CA PHE A 132 12.88 -9.73 5.47
C PHE A 132 11.99 -8.89 4.54
N ALA A 133 10.97 -8.25 5.07
CA ALA A 133 10.11 -7.38 4.28
C ALA A 133 10.87 -6.14 3.75
N GLN A 134 11.81 -5.59 4.52
CA GLN A 134 12.69 -4.52 4.04
C GLN A 134 13.62 -5.02 2.92
N LEU A 135 14.25 -6.17 3.11
CA LEU A 135 15.10 -6.80 2.09
C LEU A 135 14.36 -7.02 0.77
N GLU A 136 13.12 -7.52 0.82
CA GLU A 136 12.29 -7.71 -0.38
C GLU A 136 12.03 -6.38 -1.11
N ARG A 137 11.71 -5.31 -0.37
CA ARG A 137 11.53 -3.97 -0.95
C ARG A 137 12.80 -3.45 -1.61
N ASP A 138 13.95 -3.64 -0.97
CA ASP A 138 15.25 -3.20 -1.49
C ASP A 138 15.62 -3.95 -2.76
N LEU A 139 15.44 -5.28 -2.79
CA LEU A 139 15.66 -6.10 -3.98
C LEU A 139 14.75 -5.71 -5.15
N VAL A 140 13.47 -5.40 -4.91
CA VAL A 140 12.55 -4.91 -5.94
C VAL A 140 13.01 -3.55 -6.47
N SER A 141 13.43 -2.65 -5.59
CA SER A 141 13.97 -1.32 -5.95
C SER A 141 15.23 -1.44 -6.80
N GLU A 142 16.15 -2.34 -6.41
CA GLU A 142 17.40 -2.61 -7.14
C GLU A 142 17.11 -3.15 -8.55
N ARG A 143 16.30 -4.19 -8.68
CA ARG A 143 15.87 -4.73 -9.97
C ARG A 143 15.22 -3.68 -10.86
N THR A 144 14.38 -2.81 -10.29
CA THR A 144 13.75 -1.72 -11.03
C THR A 144 14.80 -0.72 -11.53
N ARG A 145 15.77 -0.36 -10.67
CA ARG A 145 16.88 0.55 -11.04
C ARG A 145 17.74 -0.04 -12.14
N GLU A 146 18.10 -1.32 -12.04
CA GLU A 146 18.86 -2.04 -13.07
C GLU A 146 18.12 -2.07 -14.41
N ALA A 147 16.82 -2.40 -14.39
CA ALA A 147 15.98 -2.41 -15.60
C ALA A 147 15.91 -1.02 -16.26
N LEU A 148 15.77 0.05 -15.46
CA LEU A 148 15.76 1.42 -15.95
C LEU A 148 17.13 1.83 -16.50
N ASN A 149 18.23 1.45 -15.84
CA ASN A 149 19.59 1.71 -16.32
C ASN A 149 19.88 0.97 -17.62
N HIS A 150 19.42 -0.29 -17.74
CA HIS A 150 19.55 -1.06 -18.98
C HIS A 150 18.80 -0.40 -20.15
N LYS A 151 17.59 0.11 -19.92
CA LYS A 151 16.85 0.89 -20.91
C LYS A 151 17.61 2.16 -21.32
N ARG A 152 18.14 2.91 -20.35
CA ARG A 152 18.95 4.11 -20.64
C ARG A 152 20.20 3.78 -21.46
N ALA A 153 20.90 2.68 -21.13
CA ALA A 153 22.08 2.24 -21.86
C ALA A 153 21.77 1.88 -23.32
N LYS A 154 20.54 1.41 -23.59
CA LYS A 154 20.03 1.18 -24.97
C LYS A 154 19.54 2.45 -25.67
N GLY A 155 19.56 3.61 -24.99
CA GLY A 155 19.00 4.86 -25.49
C GLY A 155 17.47 4.91 -25.49
N GLU A 156 16.82 3.96 -24.82
CA GLU A 156 15.39 3.94 -24.65
C GLU A 156 14.93 5.01 -23.65
N TRP A 157 13.77 5.59 -23.91
CA TRP A 157 13.20 6.58 -23.02
C TRP A 157 12.72 5.96 -21.70
N VAL A 158 13.03 6.62 -20.60
CA VAL A 158 12.61 6.21 -19.26
C VAL A 158 11.88 7.37 -18.58
N GLY A 159 10.65 7.11 -18.18
CA GLY A 159 9.80 8.07 -17.48
C GLY A 159 8.61 8.55 -18.29
N ARG A 160 7.95 9.61 -17.80
CA ARG A 160 6.78 10.17 -18.48
C ARG A 160 7.20 10.87 -19.77
N THR A 161 6.56 10.53 -20.90
CA THR A 161 6.78 11.18 -22.18
C THR A 161 6.51 12.69 -22.09
N PRO A 162 7.48 13.55 -22.48
CA PRO A 162 7.28 14.99 -22.48
C PRO A 162 6.25 15.40 -23.51
N THR A 163 5.54 16.48 -23.24
CA THR A 163 4.55 17.01 -24.19
C THR A 163 5.23 17.50 -25.46
N GLY A 164 4.75 17.09 -26.62
CA GLY A 164 5.35 17.40 -27.93
C GLY A 164 6.29 16.30 -28.43
N PHE A 165 6.40 15.21 -27.68
CA PHE A 165 7.19 14.05 -28.03
C PHE A 165 6.35 12.77 -27.91
N ARG A 166 6.75 11.73 -28.64
CA ARG A 166 6.22 10.37 -28.52
C ARG A 166 7.38 9.37 -28.44
N ILE A 167 7.07 8.16 -28.03
CA ILE A 167 8.04 7.06 -28.02
C ILE A 167 7.85 6.29 -29.34
N ASN A 168 8.94 6.11 -30.09
CA ASN A 168 8.92 5.34 -31.34
C ASN A 168 9.00 3.82 -31.05
N GLU A 169 8.96 3.00 -32.10
CA GLU A 169 9.01 1.52 -32.00
C GLU A 169 10.30 1.01 -31.35
N GLU A 170 11.39 1.78 -31.44
CA GLU A 170 12.67 1.44 -30.80
C GLU A 170 12.73 1.88 -29.32
N GLY A 171 11.64 2.40 -28.76
CA GLY A 171 11.59 2.88 -27.38
C GLY A 171 12.25 4.26 -27.18
N ARG A 172 12.65 4.95 -28.26
CA ARG A 172 13.33 6.25 -28.20
C ARG A 172 12.34 7.40 -28.28
N LEU A 173 12.75 8.53 -27.71
CA LEU A 173 11.94 9.74 -27.73
C LEU A 173 12.10 10.45 -29.07
N GLU A 174 11.00 10.67 -29.80
CA GLU A 174 10.97 11.45 -31.02
C GLU A 174 9.94 12.58 -30.96
N ALA A 175 10.14 13.62 -31.76
CA ALA A 175 9.19 14.72 -31.86
C ALA A 175 7.85 14.23 -32.44
N ASP A 176 6.76 14.60 -31.81
CA ASP A 176 5.40 14.35 -32.30
C ASP A 176 4.92 15.57 -33.12
N PRO A 177 4.87 15.49 -34.48
CA PRO A 177 4.51 16.63 -35.32
C PRO A 177 3.12 17.20 -35.03
N GLU A 178 2.15 16.33 -34.68
CA GLU A 178 0.78 16.77 -34.39
C GLU A 178 0.72 17.47 -33.01
N ALA A 179 1.36 16.92 -32.04
CA ALA A 179 1.46 17.56 -30.72
C ALA A 179 2.19 18.91 -30.81
N LEU A 180 3.26 19.02 -31.60
CA LEU A 180 3.99 20.28 -31.82
C LEU A 180 3.13 21.33 -32.56
N LYS A 181 2.32 20.94 -33.55
CA LYS A 181 1.35 21.83 -34.20
C LYS A 181 0.31 22.36 -33.20
N MET A 182 -0.21 21.48 -32.34
CA MET A 182 -1.16 21.89 -31.31
C MET A 182 -0.54 22.85 -30.30
N ILE A 183 0.71 22.61 -29.86
CA ILE A 183 1.45 23.52 -28.98
C ILE A 183 1.64 24.90 -29.62
N ALA A 184 2.05 24.92 -30.90
CA ALA A 184 2.22 26.17 -31.66
C ALA A 184 0.90 26.95 -31.76
N ARG A 185 -0.22 26.25 -32.04
CA ARG A 185 -1.56 26.84 -32.10
C ARG A 185 -1.98 27.40 -30.75
N ALA A 186 -1.76 26.66 -29.63
CA ALA A 186 -2.07 27.13 -28.30
C ALA A 186 -1.28 28.42 -27.94
N LYS A 187 0.02 28.43 -28.24
CA LYS A 187 0.91 29.59 -28.01
C LYS A 187 0.53 30.80 -28.88
N ARG A 188 0.09 30.57 -30.11
CA ARG A 188 -0.41 31.64 -31.00
C ARG A 188 -1.67 32.28 -30.42
N LEU A 189 -2.70 31.49 -30.12
CA LEU A 189 -3.95 31.99 -29.51
C LEU A 189 -3.70 32.76 -28.22
N LYS A 190 -2.73 32.30 -27.41
CA LYS A 190 -2.37 33.02 -26.18
C LYS A 190 -1.73 34.39 -26.46
N ARG A 191 -0.88 34.52 -27.49
CA ARG A 191 -0.28 35.80 -27.91
C ARG A 191 -1.33 36.74 -28.51
N GLU A 192 -2.39 36.22 -29.16
CA GLU A 192 -3.53 36.94 -29.65
C GLU A 192 -4.51 37.39 -28.54
N GLY A 193 -4.17 37.15 -27.25
CA GLY A 193 -4.95 37.60 -26.09
C GLY A 193 -6.02 36.63 -25.62
N ALA A 194 -6.15 35.45 -26.18
CA ALA A 194 -7.14 34.47 -25.77
C ALA A 194 -6.91 33.99 -24.32
N SER A 195 -8.00 33.81 -23.56
CA SER A 195 -7.95 33.24 -22.23
C SER A 195 -7.63 31.74 -22.26
N PHE A 196 -7.05 31.20 -21.17
CA PHE A 196 -6.81 29.76 -21.05
C PHE A 196 -8.08 28.92 -21.22
N GLY A 197 -9.23 29.46 -20.77
CA GLY A 197 -10.52 28.79 -20.92
C GLY A 197 -11.01 28.75 -22.39
N SER A 198 -10.79 29.83 -23.15
CA SER A 198 -11.12 29.89 -24.58
C SER A 198 -10.24 28.95 -25.39
N ILE A 199 -8.93 28.91 -25.11
CA ILE A 199 -7.97 28.00 -25.75
C ILE A 199 -8.32 26.54 -25.43
N SER A 200 -8.68 26.25 -24.19
CA SER A 200 -9.11 24.92 -23.75
C SER A 200 -10.31 24.41 -24.57
N ARG A 201 -11.30 25.24 -24.79
CA ARG A 201 -12.47 24.92 -25.62
C ARG A 201 -12.12 24.77 -27.11
N ALA A 202 -11.29 25.67 -27.65
CA ALA A 202 -10.90 25.66 -29.05
C ALA A 202 -10.00 24.49 -29.47
N LEU A 203 -9.28 23.89 -28.52
CA LEU A 203 -8.37 22.74 -28.71
C LEU A 203 -8.90 21.46 -28.07
N GLU A 204 -10.09 21.47 -27.48
CA GLU A 204 -10.72 20.33 -26.77
C GLU A 204 -9.80 19.68 -25.74
N MET A 205 -9.00 20.50 -25.02
CA MET A 205 -8.01 20.03 -24.06
C MET A 205 -8.27 20.60 -22.66
N PRO A 206 -7.97 19.85 -21.58
CA PRO A 206 -8.10 20.36 -20.21
C PRO A 206 -7.30 21.65 -20.00
N LYS A 207 -7.87 22.62 -19.30
CA LYS A 207 -7.26 23.94 -19.01
C LYS A 207 -5.88 23.82 -18.37
N THR A 208 -5.69 22.85 -17.47
CA THR A 208 -4.41 22.53 -16.85
C THR A 208 -3.35 22.07 -17.83
N THR A 209 -3.77 21.32 -18.87
CA THR A 209 -2.89 20.89 -19.95
C THR A 209 -2.49 22.09 -20.80
N ILE A 210 -3.43 22.98 -21.19
CA ILE A 210 -3.14 24.20 -21.95
C ILE A 210 -2.16 25.11 -21.20
N TYR A 211 -2.39 25.33 -19.88
CA TYR A 211 -1.48 26.11 -19.06
C TYR A 211 -0.04 25.55 -19.09
N ARG A 212 0.09 24.22 -18.97
CA ARG A 212 1.38 23.54 -19.05
C ARG A 212 2.03 23.66 -20.44
N LEU A 213 1.26 23.47 -21.51
CA LEU A 213 1.74 23.58 -22.88
C LEU A 213 2.31 24.95 -23.23
N ILE A 214 1.67 26.02 -22.73
CA ILE A 214 2.06 27.40 -23.02
C ILE A 214 3.27 27.81 -22.20
N ASN A 215 3.31 27.44 -20.92
CA ASN A 215 4.36 27.83 -19.99
C ASN A 215 5.60 26.91 -20.04
N ASP A 216 5.47 25.76 -20.67
CA ASP A 216 6.56 24.78 -20.75
C ASP A 216 7.61 25.23 -21.81
N ASN A 217 8.82 25.49 -21.35
CA ASN A 217 9.91 25.93 -22.21
C ASN A 217 10.55 24.71 -22.88
N LEU A 218 10.11 24.34 -24.09
CA LEU A 218 10.61 23.19 -24.87
C LEU A 218 12.14 23.23 -25.08
N ARG A 219 12.77 24.42 -25.08
CA ARG A 219 14.23 24.57 -25.21
C ARG A 219 14.99 23.99 -24.00
N ASN A 220 14.52 24.24 -22.78
CA ASN A 220 15.19 23.73 -21.56
C ASN A 220 15.06 22.21 -21.45
N ARG A 221 13.99 21.61 -21.97
CA ARG A 221 13.81 20.16 -21.96
C ARG A 221 14.73 19.46 -22.96
N LYS A 222 14.89 19.98 -24.17
CA LYS A 222 15.83 19.40 -25.17
C LYS A 222 17.27 19.40 -24.64
N HIS A 223 17.67 20.43 -23.91
CA HIS A 223 19.03 20.56 -23.35
C HIS A 223 19.24 19.59 -22.18
N ASN A 224 18.28 19.45 -21.28
CA ASN A 224 18.32 18.46 -20.19
C ASN A 224 18.29 17.01 -20.71
N TYR A 225 17.65 16.74 -21.83
CA TYR A 225 17.59 15.39 -22.44
C TYR A 225 18.89 14.99 -23.10
N LEU A 226 19.55 15.88 -23.83
CA LEU A 226 20.83 15.58 -24.47
C LEU A 226 21.92 15.33 -23.40
N ASN A 227 21.90 16.06 -22.30
CA ASN A 227 22.85 15.89 -21.19
C ASN A 227 22.61 14.61 -20.36
N THR A 228 21.41 14.02 -20.41
CA THR A 228 21.10 12.76 -19.69
C THR A 228 21.49 11.50 -20.50
N ILE A 229 21.71 11.67 -21.82
CA ILE A 229 22.14 10.58 -22.70
C ILE A 229 23.68 10.57 -22.89
N THR A 230 24.36 11.69 -22.58
CA THR A 230 25.82 11.85 -22.76
C THR A 230 26.65 11.73 -21.45
N ASN A 231 26.00 11.51 -20.31
CA ASN A 231 26.59 11.14 -19.04
C ASN A 231 26.05 9.76 -18.60
#